data_c65b2db55d2f913396696c629af2b7ca
#
_entry.id   c65b2db55d2f913396696c629af2b7ca
#
_cell.length_a   1.000
_cell.length_b   1.000
_cell.length_c   1.000
_cell.angle_alpha   90.00
_cell.angle_beta   90.00
_cell.angle_gamma   90.00
#
_symmetry.space_group_name_H-M   'P 1'
#
loop_
_entity.id
_entity.type
_entity.pdbx_description
1 polymer ?
#
loop_
_entity_poly.entity_id
_entity_poly.type
_entity_poly.pdbx_seq_one_letter_code
_entity_poly.pdbx_strand_id
1 'polypeptide(L)'
;MTGKKIIPAPKQPLEELGEVFPKYEKARIQDVEDALHELVEWEDLDNEKAKDLLTWFVRSRVIDYKSGSRKPEENIHEFLEIMRREAIKCRYNMMTHREEIICDKWYHDEVIGLAEENRIYKVEETVRKYQFPYKSVKKYLKLGAKPYHPVKDWINSKEWDKKDRFEELFNTLNVQNENKELAKVYLWKWSLAGCRAILTQHGFVSENVLIFKGEQGAGKTQWLTKLAPLGCVKTGLQLNPANKDSVLEATSVWIAELGEFDGTTSKSATAILKAFLSKRVDNIRKPYGIAEELIPRKTLFCGSVNTESFLVDDTGNRRYWVLEVGEINHTHKIDMQQYWAQAMETALLDKEKQPHWLEKDEMKMQGLESKKFRDLHPLCQKILKVEYQLTAESYDPSAIADLIDEKSLKPHESKVIKQFMVSEMGWSIRNRGGRQYFLVNPNVYAPKQGEEDEAPF
;
A
#
# COMPACT_ATOMS: atom_id res chain seq x y z
N MET A 1 33.49 -17.68 14.96
CA MET A 1 33.84 -16.27 14.68
C MET A 1 34.71 -16.25 13.42
N THR A 2 34.08 -16.22 12.26
CA THR A 2 34.79 -16.08 10.97
C THR A 2 34.85 -14.58 10.67
N GLY A 3 36.07 -14.00 10.86
CA GLY A 3 36.32 -12.59 10.61
C GLY A 3 35.99 -12.25 9.14
N LYS A 4 34.98 -11.39 8.94
CA LYS A 4 34.74 -10.73 7.65
C LYS A 4 36.00 -9.91 7.33
N LYS A 5 36.72 -10.29 6.25
CA LYS A 5 37.80 -9.44 5.72
C LYS A 5 37.14 -8.20 5.12
N ILE A 6 37.36 -7.06 5.76
CA ILE A 6 36.97 -5.74 5.24
C ILE A 6 37.78 -5.49 3.97
N ILE A 7 37.11 -5.20 2.88
CA ILE A 7 37.75 -4.75 1.63
C ILE A 7 38.12 -3.28 1.87
N PRO A 8 39.41 -2.91 1.77
CA PRO A 8 39.76 -1.50 1.88
C PRO A 8 39.15 -0.71 0.74
N ALA A 9 38.53 0.43 1.03
CA ALA A 9 38.00 1.34 0.03
C ALA A 9 39.09 1.76 -0.95
N PRO A 10 38.85 1.72 -2.25
CA PRO A 10 39.82 2.13 -3.24
C PRO A 10 40.03 3.65 -3.17
N LYS A 11 41.30 4.05 -2.98
CA LYS A 11 41.69 5.46 -2.87
C LYS A 11 41.89 6.14 -4.24
N GLN A 12 41.73 5.44 -5.38
CA GLN A 12 41.98 5.93 -6.74
C GLN A 12 41.17 5.21 -7.83
N PRO A 13 41.22 5.65 -9.10
CA PRO A 13 40.24 5.29 -10.15
C PRO A 13 40.22 3.81 -10.54
N LEU A 14 39.24 3.44 -11.36
CA LEU A 14 38.82 2.13 -11.84
C LEU A 14 39.94 1.11 -12.19
N GLU A 15 41.18 1.56 -12.46
CA GLU A 15 42.33 0.73 -12.75
C GLU A 15 42.86 -0.02 -11.51
N GLU A 16 42.82 0.59 -10.33
CA GLU A 16 43.24 -0.07 -9.08
C GLU A 16 42.25 -1.14 -8.60
N LEU A 17 40.98 -0.98 -8.95
CA LEU A 17 39.96 -1.98 -8.66
C LEU A 17 40.12 -3.27 -9.48
N GLY A 18 40.69 -3.17 -10.69
CA GLY A 18 41.03 -4.31 -11.52
C GLY A 18 42.07 -5.24 -10.83
N GLU A 19 42.90 -4.70 -9.96
CA GLU A 19 43.88 -5.47 -9.19
C GLU A 19 43.31 -6.11 -7.92
N VAL A 20 42.26 -5.51 -7.35
CA VAL A 20 41.63 -5.97 -6.09
C VAL A 20 40.62 -7.10 -6.36
N PHE A 21 39.85 -7.00 -7.43
CA PHE A 21 38.80 -7.95 -7.77
C PHE A 21 39.22 -9.35 -8.22
N PRO A 22 40.41 -9.62 -8.81
CA PRO A 22 40.86 -10.98 -9.07
C PRO A 22 40.93 -11.88 -7.84
N LYS A 23 41.09 -11.31 -6.65
CA LYS A 23 41.07 -12.06 -5.39
C LYS A 23 39.67 -12.55 -4.99
N TYR A 24 38.64 -12.10 -5.67
CA TYR A 24 37.21 -12.45 -5.42
C TYR A 24 36.58 -13.28 -6.54
N GLU A 25 37.40 -13.98 -7.34
CA GLU A 25 36.93 -14.86 -8.42
C GLU A 25 35.79 -15.83 -8.02
N LYS A 26 35.61 -16.10 -6.73
CA LYS A 26 34.58 -16.99 -6.18
C LYS A 26 33.50 -16.28 -5.40
N ALA A 27 33.54 -14.93 -5.24
CA ALA A 27 32.50 -14.21 -4.54
C ALA A 27 31.21 -14.17 -5.38
N ARG A 28 30.04 -14.33 -4.78
CA ARG A 28 28.76 -14.20 -5.51
C ARG A 28 28.50 -12.73 -5.79
N ILE A 29 27.73 -12.42 -6.84
CA ILE A 29 27.33 -11.06 -7.18
C ILE A 29 26.69 -10.36 -5.95
N GLN A 30 25.89 -11.09 -5.17
CA GLN A 30 25.27 -10.60 -3.96
C GLN A 30 26.30 -10.15 -2.89
N ASP A 31 27.38 -10.89 -2.72
CA ASP A 31 28.42 -10.56 -1.73
C ASP A 31 29.15 -9.26 -2.10
N VAL A 32 29.21 -8.93 -3.39
CA VAL A 32 29.79 -7.67 -3.91
C VAL A 32 28.79 -6.53 -3.84
N GLU A 33 27.52 -6.77 -4.13
CA GLU A 33 26.45 -5.81 -3.93
C GLU A 33 26.37 -5.37 -2.47
N ASP A 34 26.40 -6.34 -1.55
CA ASP A 34 26.36 -6.07 -0.11
C ASP A 34 27.57 -5.23 0.34
N ALA A 35 28.78 -5.55 -0.15
CA ALA A 35 29.99 -4.81 0.16
C ALA A 35 29.99 -3.38 -0.42
N LEU A 36 29.49 -3.19 -1.64
CA LEU A 36 29.34 -1.88 -2.26
C LEU A 36 28.26 -1.03 -1.56
N HIS A 37 27.20 -1.67 -1.08
CA HIS A 37 26.15 -1.01 -0.28
C HIS A 37 26.71 -0.50 1.06
N GLU A 38 27.52 -1.32 1.75
CA GLU A 38 28.19 -0.90 2.98
C GLU A 38 29.13 0.31 2.76
N LEU A 39 29.86 0.34 1.64
CA LEU A 39 30.74 1.45 1.28
C LEU A 39 29.97 2.74 0.96
N VAL A 40 28.79 2.63 0.36
CA VAL A 40 27.92 3.78 0.09
C VAL A 40 27.28 4.30 1.37
N GLU A 41 26.88 3.42 2.31
CA GLU A 41 26.34 3.82 3.61
C GLU A 41 27.37 4.54 4.49
N TRP A 42 28.66 4.25 4.30
CA TRP A 42 29.75 4.92 5.04
C TRP A 42 30.25 6.19 4.35
N GLU A 43 29.56 6.67 3.30
CA GLU A 43 29.94 7.85 2.49
C GLU A 43 31.33 7.74 1.83
N ASP A 44 31.95 6.55 1.86
CA ASP A 44 33.25 6.30 1.22
C ASP A 44 33.16 6.14 -0.31
N LEU A 45 31.92 5.95 -0.83
CA LEU A 45 31.68 5.73 -2.26
C LEU A 45 30.36 6.40 -2.69
N ASP A 46 30.38 7.17 -3.76
CA ASP A 46 29.15 7.71 -4.33
C ASP A 46 28.35 6.64 -5.10
N ASN A 47 27.03 6.83 -5.18
CA ASN A 47 26.10 5.88 -5.77
C ASN A 47 26.35 5.59 -7.27
N GLU A 48 26.90 6.55 -8.03
CA GLU A 48 27.22 6.34 -9.45
C GLU A 48 28.45 5.47 -9.60
N LYS A 49 29.49 5.73 -8.82
CA LYS A 49 30.70 4.90 -8.80
C LYS A 49 30.41 3.47 -8.31
N ALA A 50 29.55 3.30 -7.30
CA ALA A 50 29.12 1.97 -6.85
C ALA A 50 28.44 1.17 -7.96
N LYS A 51 27.58 1.81 -8.75
CA LYS A 51 26.92 1.19 -9.91
C LYS A 51 27.91 0.85 -11.02
N ASP A 52 28.87 1.71 -11.27
CA ASP A 52 29.90 1.47 -12.28
C ASP A 52 30.82 0.32 -11.87
N LEU A 53 31.17 0.22 -10.58
CA LEU A 53 31.94 -0.87 -10.01
C LEU A 53 31.20 -2.20 -10.06
N LEU A 54 29.92 -2.23 -9.70
CA LEU A 54 29.11 -3.43 -9.82
C LEU A 54 28.97 -3.85 -11.29
N THR A 55 28.77 -2.89 -12.18
CA THR A 55 28.69 -3.13 -13.62
C THR A 55 30.02 -3.68 -14.15
N TRP A 56 31.14 -3.11 -13.72
CA TRP A 56 32.48 -3.61 -14.08
C TRP A 56 32.74 -5.02 -13.51
N PHE A 57 32.38 -5.28 -12.25
CA PHE A 57 32.54 -6.59 -11.61
C PHE A 57 31.70 -7.66 -12.30
N VAL A 58 30.44 -7.38 -12.60
CA VAL A 58 29.59 -8.28 -13.40
C VAL A 58 30.21 -8.53 -14.78
N ARG A 59 30.78 -7.49 -15.37
CA ARG A 59 31.49 -7.58 -16.67
C ARG A 59 32.74 -8.44 -16.57
N SER A 60 33.62 -8.26 -15.57
CA SER A 60 34.87 -9.00 -15.44
C SER A 60 34.67 -10.50 -15.20
N ARG A 61 33.57 -10.89 -14.54
CA ARG A 61 33.26 -12.32 -14.30
C ARG A 61 32.75 -13.07 -15.50
N VAL A 62 32.17 -12.38 -16.45
CA VAL A 62 31.70 -12.98 -17.69
C VAL A 62 32.85 -13.24 -18.63
N ILE A 63 34.08 -12.69 -18.39
CA ILE A 63 35.28 -12.85 -19.25
C ILE A 63 35.90 -14.24 -19.20
N ASP A 64 35.65 -15.06 -18.19
CA ASP A 64 36.41 -16.29 -17.93
C ASP A 64 35.80 -17.59 -18.53
N TYR A 65 34.82 -17.49 -19.45
CA TYR A 65 34.31 -18.68 -20.16
C TYR A 65 35.10 -18.94 -21.43
N LYS A 66 36.22 -19.66 -21.29
CA LYS A 66 37.03 -20.15 -22.41
C LYS A 66 36.30 -21.29 -23.13
N SER A 67 35.69 -21.02 -24.25
CA SER A 67 35.59 -21.92 -25.40
C SER A 67 35.01 -21.18 -26.61
N GLY A 68 35.67 -21.15 -27.70
CA GLY A 68 35.41 -20.98 -29.14
C GLY A 68 34.20 -20.23 -29.70
N SER A 69 33.32 -19.72 -28.88
CA SER A 69 32.19 -18.84 -29.23
C SER A 69 32.39 -17.47 -28.60
N ARG A 70 31.96 -16.40 -29.30
CA ARG A 70 31.94 -15.02 -28.77
C ARG A 70 31.55 -15.00 -27.31
N LYS A 71 32.34 -14.33 -26.46
CA LYS A 71 32.10 -14.27 -25.01
C LYS A 71 30.69 -13.66 -24.75
N PRO A 72 29.95 -14.18 -23.76
CA PRO A 72 28.61 -13.65 -23.44
C PRO A 72 28.55 -12.13 -23.21
N GLU A 73 29.67 -11.52 -22.81
CA GLU A 73 29.79 -10.07 -22.55
C GLU A 73 29.95 -9.25 -23.82
N GLU A 74 30.75 -9.68 -24.72
CA GLU A 74 30.82 -9.05 -26.05
C GLU A 74 29.43 -9.02 -26.66
N ASN A 75 28.65 -10.05 -26.37
CA ASN A 75 27.28 -10.15 -26.82
C ASN A 75 26.32 -9.14 -26.09
N ILE A 76 26.49 -8.85 -24.79
CA ILE A 76 25.61 -7.86 -24.13
C ILE A 76 25.93 -6.44 -24.59
N HIS A 77 27.20 -6.09 -24.77
CA HIS A 77 27.60 -4.79 -25.29
C HIS A 77 27.10 -4.56 -26.71
N GLU A 78 27.30 -5.54 -27.58
CA GLU A 78 26.79 -5.50 -28.94
C GLU A 78 25.26 -5.40 -28.94
N PHE A 79 24.56 -6.17 -28.09
CA PHE A 79 23.13 -6.07 -27.92
C PHE A 79 22.68 -4.67 -27.50
N LEU A 80 23.28 -4.09 -26.46
CA LEU A 80 22.93 -2.74 -25.99
C LEU A 80 23.25 -1.66 -27.02
N GLU A 81 24.30 -1.84 -27.82
CA GLU A 81 24.62 -0.93 -28.91
C GLU A 81 23.59 -1.00 -30.04
N ILE A 82 23.13 -2.20 -30.41
CA ILE A 82 22.03 -2.39 -31.36
C ILE A 82 20.75 -1.69 -30.83
N MET A 83 20.41 -1.94 -29.56
CA MET A 83 19.26 -1.32 -28.92
C MET A 83 19.33 0.19 -28.95
N ARG A 84 20.51 0.77 -28.69
CA ARG A 84 20.76 2.21 -28.74
C ARG A 84 20.58 2.77 -30.15
N ARG A 85 21.17 2.13 -31.17
CA ARG A 85 21.05 2.52 -32.59
C ARG A 85 19.62 2.50 -33.08
N GLU A 86 18.84 1.51 -32.65
CA GLU A 86 17.46 1.35 -33.01
C GLU A 86 16.49 2.17 -32.14
N ALA A 87 17.02 2.96 -31.19
CA ALA A 87 16.27 3.74 -30.21
C ALA A 87 15.30 2.88 -29.37
N ILE A 88 15.68 1.60 -29.14
CA ILE A 88 14.95 0.67 -28.28
C ILE A 88 15.51 0.78 -26.87
N LYS A 89 14.63 1.04 -25.90
CA LYS A 89 14.96 1.13 -24.47
C LYS A 89 14.33 -0.05 -23.75
N CYS A 90 15.07 -0.68 -22.85
CA CYS A 90 14.54 -1.66 -21.91
C CYS A 90 14.71 -1.11 -20.50
N ARG A 91 13.65 -1.18 -19.71
CA ARG A 91 13.63 -0.73 -18.31
C ARG A 91 12.86 -1.72 -17.46
N TYR A 92 13.22 -1.80 -16.19
CA TYR A 92 12.50 -2.62 -15.21
C TYR A 92 11.56 -1.74 -14.40
N ASN A 93 10.25 -1.97 -14.52
CA ASN A 93 9.25 -1.25 -13.77
C ASN A 93 9.17 -1.79 -12.34
N MET A 94 9.60 -0.99 -11.37
CA MET A 94 9.65 -1.37 -9.95
C MET A 94 8.25 -1.49 -9.31
N MET A 95 7.20 -1.07 -10.00
CA MET A 95 5.83 -1.16 -9.52
C MET A 95 5.15 -2.43 -10.04
N THR A 96 5.24 -2.71 -11.34
CA THR A 96 4.65 -3.91 -11.95
C THR A 96 5.56 -5.13 -11.87
N HIS A 97 6.84 -4.94 -11.48
CA HIS A 97 7.88 -5.96 -11.43
C HIS A 97 8.10 -6.67 -12.77
N ARG A 98 8.05 -5.90 -13.87
CA ARG A 98 8.23 -6.39 -15.24
C ARG A 98 9.23 -5.55 -16.01
N GLU A 99 9.90 -6.19 -16.95
CA GLU A 99 10.67 -5.50 -17.97
C GLU A 99 9.70 -4.83 -18.95
N GLU A 100 9.98 -3.60 -19.33
CA GLU A 100 9.22 -2.84 -20.34
C GLU A 100 10.14 -2.46 -21.50
N ILE A 101 9.71 -2.75 -22.71
CA ILE A 101 10.42 -2.40 -23.93
C ILE A 101 9.72 -1.19 -24.55
N ILE A 102 10.49 -0.13 -24.80
CA ILE A 102 10.01 1.12 -25.39
C ILE A 102 10.85 1.39 -26.63
N CYS A 103 10.18 1.75 -27.72
CA CYS A 103 10.82 2.22 -28.94
C CYS A 103 9.96 3.30 -29.57
N ASP A 104 10.49 4.52 -29.64
CA ASP A 104 9.76 5.67 -30.17
C ASP A 104 9.45 5.50 -31.66
N LYS A 105 10.25 4.71 -32.39
CA LYS A 105 10.03 4.37 -33.81
C LYS A 105 8.83 3.45 -34.03
N TRP A 106 8.36 2.77 -32.99
CA TRP A 106 7.22 1.82 -33.08
C TRP A 106 5.88 2.50 -32.75
N TYR A 107 5.88 3.79 -32.42
CA TYR A 107 4.70 4.51 -31.92
C TYR A 107 3.73 4.98 -32.99
N HIS A 108 4.07 4.86 -34.29
CA HIS A 108 3.12 5.17 -35.34
C HIS A 108 2.33 3.93 -35.73
N ASP A 109 1.13 3.82 -35.22
CA ASP A 109 -0.05 3.08 -35.67
C ASP A 109 -0.28 1.63 -35.23
N GLU A 110 0.70 0.83 -34.80
CA GLU A 110 0.45 -0.60 -34.57
C GLU A 110 0.78 -1.14 -33.17
N VAL A 111 1.41 -0.37 -32.30
CA VAL A 111 2.08 -0.92 -31.10
C VAL A 111 1.42 -0.57 -29.78
N ILE A 112 0.44 0.32 -29.77
CA ILE A 112 -0.36 0.59 -28.57
C ILE A 112 -1.27 -0.63 -28.34
N GLY A 113 -0.90 -1.46 -27.34
CA GLY A 113 -1.67 -2.67 -26.99
C GLY A 113 -1.04 -3.99 -27.40
N LEU A 114 0.13 -4.01 -28.05
CA LEU A 114 0.83 -5.27 -28.29
C LEU A 114 1.23 -5.92 -26.96
N ALA A 115 0.92 -7.21 -26.82
CA ALA A 115 1.41 -8.03 -25.74
C ALA A 115 2.93 -7.95 -25.65
N GLU A 116 3.49 -8.08 -24.45
CA GLU A 116 4.95 -8.04 -24.20
C GLU A 116 5.70 -9.02 -25.10
N GLU A 117 5.14 -10.17 -25.37
CA GLU A 117 5.70 -11.18 -26.30
C GLU A 117 5.93 -10.64 -27.70
N ASN A 118 5.01 -9.84 -28.23
CA ASN A 118 5.14 -9.22 -29.54
C ASN A 118 6.25 -8.15 -29.56
N ARG A 119 6.44 -7.43 -28.46
CA ARG A 119 7.54 -6.48 -28.33
C ARG A 119 8.89 -7.20 -28.30
N ILE A 120 8.99 -8.31 -27.57
CA ILE A 120 10.17 -9.16 -27.55
C ILE A 120 10.44 -9.70 -28.96
N TYR A 121 9.44 -10.19 -29.68
CA TYR A 121 9.58 -10.65 -31.05
C TYR A 121 10.12 -9.56 -32.00
N LYS A 122 9.62 -8.31 -31.88
CA LYS A 122 10.16 -7.18 -32.65
C LYS A 122 11.63 -6.91 -32.34
N VAL A 123 12.05 -7.03 -31.07
CA VAL A 123 13.48 -6.93 -30.71
C VAL A 123 14.26 -8.08 -31.34
N GLU A 124 13.75 -9.31 -31.28
CA GLU A 124 14.41 -10.47 -31.91
C GLU A 124 14.56 -10.29 -33.42
N GLU A 125 13.56 -9.78 -34.10
CA GLU A 125 13.61 -9.44 -35.52
C GLU A 125 14.64 -8.35 -35.80
N THR A 126 14.66 -7.31 -34.97
CA THR A 126 15.63 -6.20 -35.09
C THR A 126 17.06 -6.71 -34.97
N VAL A 127 17.38 -7.48 -33.92
CA VAL A 127 18.74 -7.96 -33.70
C VAL A 127 19.20 -8.98 -34.75
N ARG A 128 18.28 -9.71 -35.39
CA ARG A 128 18.61 -10.60 -36.53
C ARG A 128 19.17 -9.83 -37.74
N LYS A 129 18.74 -8.58 -38.00
CA LYS A 129 19.28 -7.73 -39.05
C LYS A 129 20.76 -7.46 -38.84
N TYR A 130 21.21 -7.50 -37.60
CA TYR A 130 22.63 -7.36 -37.20
C TYR A 130 23.35 -8.69 -37.02
N GLN A 131 22.76 -9.79 -37.47
CA GLN A 131 23.31 -11.16 -37.31
C GLN A 131 23.57 -11.55 -35.84
N PHE A 132 22.87 -10.92 -34.91
CA PHE A 132 23.00 -11.17 -33.48
C PHE A 132 22.20 -12.41 -33.05
N PRO A 133 22.67 -13.20 -32.05
CA PRO A 133 21.99 -14.42 -31.59
C PRO A 133 20.66 -14.09 -30.88
N TYR A 134 19.55 -14.15 -31.62
CA TYR A 134 18.22 -13.77 -31.11
C TYR A 134 17.67 -14.64 -29.97
N LYS A 135 18.08 -15.91 -29.88
CA LYS A 135 17.63 -16.83 -28.81
C LYS A 135 17.95 -16.34 -27.39
N SER A 136 18.90 -15.44 -27.24
CA SER A 136 19.35 -14.89 -25.98
C SER A 136 18.73 -13.50 -25.65
N VAL A 137 17.89 -12.95 -26.52
CA VAL A 137 17.33 -11.60 -26.38
C VAL A 137 16.63 -11.40 -25.04
N LYS A 138 15.77 -12.32 -24.61
CA LYS A 138 15.10 -12.24 -23.30
C LYS A 138 16.10 -12.10 -22.14
N LYS A 139 17.20 -12.83 -22.18
CA LYS A 139 18.25 -12.75 -21.17
C LYS A 139 18.92 -11.38 -21.18
N TYR A 140 19.27 -10.87 -22.36
CA TYR A 140 19.95 -9.58 -22.49
C TYR A 140 19.02 -8.39 -22.17
N LEU A 141 17.74 -8.47 -22.53
CA LEU A 141 16.74 -7.49 -22.09
C LEU A 141 16.70 -7.40 -20.57
N LYS A 142 16.65 -8.54 -19.90
CA LYS A 142 16.64 -8.60 -18.42
C LYS A 142 17.91 -8.02 -17.80
N LEU A 143 19.09 -8.31 -18.37
CA LEU A 143 20.36 -7.79 -17.90
C LEU A 143 20.55 -6.30 -18.20
N GLY A 144 19.98 -5.79 -19.28
CA GLY A 144 20.08 -4.39 -19.70
C GLY A 144 18.99 -3.48 -19.17
N ALA A 145 17.98 -4.04 -18.51
CA ALA A 145 16.85 -3.28 -18.02
C ALA A 145 17.25 -2.41 -16.81
N LYS A 146 17.20 -1.10 -16.97
CA LYS A 146 17.44 -0.15 -15.87
C LYS A 146 16.16 -0.05 -15.01
N PRO A 147 16.29 -0.18 -13.66
CA PRO A 147 15.15 -0.01 -12.80
C PRO A 147 14.64 1.43 -12.83
N TYR A 148 13.32 1.61 -12.87
CA TYR A 148 12.66 2.89 -12.76
C TYR A 148 11.37 2.76 -11.98
N HIS A 149 10.91 3.84 -11.38
CA HIS A 149 9.65 3.88 -10.66
C HIS A 149 8.71 4.89 -11.33
N PRO A 150 7.67 4.44 -12.08
CA PRO A 150 6.87 5.31 -12.92
C PRO A 150 6.27 6.51 -12.17
N VAL A 151 5.80 6.29 -10.94
CA VAL A 151 5.21 7.36 -10.13
C VAL A 151 6.27 8.31 -9.59
N LYS A 152 7.40 7.81 -9.08
CA LYS A 152 8.48 8.65 -8.57
C LYS A 152 9.03 9.54 -9.67
N ASP A 153 9.27 8.97 -10.84
CA ASP A 153 9.81 9.70 -11.98
C ASP A 153 8.82 10.75 -12.50
N TRP A 154 7.52 10.41 -12.49
CA TRP A 154 6.46 11.35 -12.83
C TRP A 154 6.36 12.51 -11.82
N ILE A 155 6.34 12.24 -10.53
CA ILE A 155 6.28 13.28 -9.49
C ILE A 155 7.48 14.21 -9.61
N ASN A 156 8.68 13.64 -9.83
CA ASN A 156 9.93 14.40 -9.95
C ASN A 156 10.16 15.01 -11.35
N SER A 157 9.23 14.84 -12.29
CA SER A 157 9.38 15.39 -13.65
C SER A 157 9.40 16.92 -13.70
N LYS A 158 8.80 17.58 -12.70
CA LYS A 158 8.81 19.00 -12.46
C LYS A 158 8.90 19.29 -10.97
N GLU A 159 9.67 20.28 -10.59
CA GLU A 159 9.69 20.77 -9.21
C GLU A 159 8.34 21.38 -8.83
N TRP A 160 8.02 21.34 -7.55
CA TRP A 160 6.82 21.99 -7.04
C TRP A 160 6.91 23.52 -7.19
N ASP A 161 5.90 24.11 -7.79
CA ASP A 161 5.79 25.55 -8.03
C ASP A 161 5.41 26.39 -6.79
N LYS A 162 5.38 25.74 -5.59
CA LYS A 162 5.03 26.32 -4.29
C LYS A 162 3.58 26.81 -4.16
N LYS A 163 2.69 26.41 -5.07
CA LYS A 163 1.26 26.67 -4.92
C LYS A 163 0.61 25.52 -4.17
N ASP A 164 -0.13 25.86 -3.13
CA ASP A 164 -0.95 24.89 -2.40
C ASP A 164 -2.14 24.47 -3.26
N ARG A 165 -2.25 23.14 -3.48
CA ARG A 165 -3.36 22.54 -4.22
C ARG A 165 -4.20 21.61 -3.36
N PHE A 166 -3.84 21.48 -2.07
CA PHE A 166 -4.53 20.55 -1.19
C PHE A 166 -6.00 20.94 -1.00
N GLU A 167 -6.25 22.20 -0.63
CA GLU A 167 -7.62 22.70 -0.41
C GLU A 167 -8.46 22.64 -1.69
N GLU A 168 -7.85 22.94 -2.84
CA GLU A 168 -8.54 22.85 -4.12
C GLU A 168 -8.95 21.39 -4.41
N LEU A 169 -8.05 20.42 -4.21
CA LEU A 169 -8.35 19.00 -4.40
C LEU A 169 -9.38 18.50 -3.38
N PHE A 170 -9.24 18.85 -2.11
CA PHE A 170 -10.17 18.47 -1.07
C PHE A 170 -11.61 18.94 -1.37
N ASN A 171 -11.75 20.17 -1.85
CA ASN A 171 -13.05 20.75 -2.19
C ASN A 171 -13.74 20.04 -3.37
N THR A 172 -12.98 19.34 -4.25
CA THR A 172 -13.59 18.55 -5.33
C THR A 172 -14.37 17.34 -4.81
N LEU A 173 -14.11 16.88 -3.59
CA LEU A 173 -14.74 15.70 -3.00
C LEU A 173 -16.13 15.99 -2.40
N ASN A 174 -16.49 17.28 -2.22
CA ASN A 174 -17.74 17.66 -1.59
C ASN A 174 -17.99 16.90 -0.27
N VAL A 175 -17.01 16.96 0.64
CA VAL A 175 -16.99 16.19 1.88
C VAL A 175 -18.14 16.61 2.81
N GLN A 176 -18.89 15.63 3.30
CA GLN A 176 -20.07 15.75 4.15
C GLN A 176 -19.79 15.39 5.61
N ASN A 177 -18.58 14.95 5.96
CA ASN A 177 -18.21 14.66 7.34
C ASN A 177 -18.53 15.86 8.26
N GLU A 178 -19.05 15.61 9.45
CA GLU A 178 -19.27 16.65 10.47
C GLU A 178 -17.94 17.31 10.85
N ASN A 179 -16.88 16.51 11.04
CA ASN A 179 -15.54 17.01 11.28
C ASN A 179 -14.75 17.09 9.98
N LYS A 180 -14.89 18.19 9.24
CA LYS A 180 -14.18 18.42 7.98
C LYS A 180 -12.66 18.52 8.16
N GLU A 181 -12.20 19.04 9.28
CA GLU A 181 -10.75 19.16 9.54
C GLU A 181 -10.10 17.76 9.70
N LEU A 182 -10.79 16.85 10.39
CA LEU A 182 -10.31 15.47 10.46
C LEU A 182 -10.32 14.78 9.07
N ALA A 183 -11.33 15.06 8.25
CA ALA A 183 -11.38 14.56 6.88
C ALA A 183 -10.21 15.10 6.03
N LYS A 184 -9.81 16.36 6.19
CA LYS A 184 -8.60 16.94 5.57
C LYS A 184 -7.34 16.20 6.03
N VAL A 185 -7.23 15.95 7.33
CA VAL A 185 -6.11 15.19 7.91
C VAL A 185 -6.01 13.80 7.28
N TYR A 186 -7.13 13.10 7.08
CA TYR A 186 -7.15 11.79 6.44
C TYR A 186 -6.58 11.84 5.02
N LEU A 187 -7.10 12.73 4.18
CA LEU A 187 -6.65 12.84 2.79
C LEU A 187 -5.18 13.23 2.72
N TRP A 188 -4.75 14.22 3.52
CA TRP A 188 -3.37 14.68 3.51
C TRP A 188 -2.38 13.61 3.97
N LYS A 189 -2.65 12.97 5.12
CA LYS A 189 -1.79 11.92 5.66
C LYS A 189 -1.75 10.67 4.77
N TRP A 190 -2.87 10.35 4.12
CA TRP A 190 -2.89 9.30 3.09
C TRP A 190 -2.02 9.67 1.89
N SER A 191 -2.02 10.93 1.46
CA SER A 191 -1.15 11.40 0.37
C SER A 191 0.34 11.34 0.77
N LEU A 192 0.68 11.76 2.00
CA LEU A 192 2.06 11.61 2.52
C LEU A 192 2.50 10.14 2.58
N ALA A 193 1.58 9.24 2.98
CA ALA A 193 1.84 7.80 2.97
C ALA A 193 2.20 7.30 1.57
N GLY A 194 1.51 7.78 0.53
CA GLY A 194 1.77 7.45 -0.87
C GLY A 194 3.15 7.87 -1.35
N CYS A 195 3.55 9.07 -1.01
CA CYS A 195 4.89 9.55 -1.33
C CYS A 195 5.97 8.73 -0.60
N ARG A 196 5.78 8.43 0.68
CA ARG A 196 6.73 7.63 1.46
C ARG A 196 6.82 6.18 0.99
N ALA A 197 5.71 5.61 0.51
CA ALA A 197 5.70 4.26 -0.03
C ALA A 197 6.65 4.10 -1.22
N ILE A 198 6.70 5.08 -2.13
CA ILE A 198 7.58 5.04 -3.30
C ILE A 198 9.04 5.39 -2.97
N LEU A 199 9.31 6.07 -1.86
CA LEU A 199 10.66 6.38 -1.40
C LEU A 199 11.34 5.21 -0.67
N THR A 200 10.55 4.27 -0.13
CA THR A 200 11.06 3.17 0.69
C THR A 200 11.57 2.02 -0.17
N GLN A 201 12.80 1.57 0.07
CA GLN A 201 13.38 0.40 -0.64
C GLN A 201 12.85 -0.93 -0.11
N HIS A 202 12.67 -1.05 1.21
CA HIS A 202 12.34 -2.31 1.90
C HIS A 202 10.83 -2.56 2.08
N GLY A 203 10.01 -1.85 1.32
CA GLY A 203 8.56 -1.95 1.38
C GLY A 203 7.94 -1.06 2.46
N PHE A 204 6.70 -0.70 2.22
CA PHE A 204 5.90 0.20 3.04
C PHE A 204 4.69 -0.54 3.62
N VAL A 205 4.36 -0.25 4.87
CA VAL A 205 3.13 -0.74 5.49
C VAL A 205 2.08 0.36 5.40
N SER A 206 1.07 0.14 4.58
CA SER A 206 -0.11 1.02 4.50
C SER A 206 -1.23 0.38 5.32
N GLU A 207 -1.19 0.57 6.64
CA GLU A 207 -2.26 0.05 7.50
C GLU A 207 -3.58 0.79 7.28
N ASN A 208 -3.52 2.02 6.78
CA ASN A 208 -4.68 2.89 6.65
C ASN A 208 -5.28 2.79 5.25
N VAL A 209 -6.59 2.62 5.21
CA VAL A 209 -7.38 2.59 3.98
C VAL A 209 -8.28 3.81 3.97
N LEU A 210 -8.16 4.65 2.94
CA LEU A 210 -9.05 5.79 2.73
C LEU A 210 -10.35 5.29 2.11
N ILE A 211 -11.47 5.44 2.82
CA ILE A 211 -12.78 4.96 2.39
C ILE A 211 -13.62 6.13 1.91
N PHE A 212 -14.10 6.03 0.68
CA PHE A 212 -15.05 6.98 0.09
C PHE A 212 -16.47 6.44 0.25
N LYS A 213 -17.20 6.96 1.24
CA LYS A 213 -18.61 6.63 1.46
C LYS A 213 -19.49 7.65 0.73
N GLY A 214 -20.41 7.18 -0.09
CA GLY A 214 -21.35 8.04 -0.82
C GLY A 214 -22.15 7.25 -1.84
N GLU A 215 -23.14 7.88 -2.43
CA GLU A 215 -24.06 7.25 -3.37
C GLU A 215 -23.36 6.63 -4.58
N GLN A 216 -24.00 5.63 -5.17
CA GLN A 216 -23.54 5.08 -6.44
C GLN A 216 -23.65 6.16 -7.52
N GLY A 217 -22.61 6.28 -8.36
CA GLY A 217 -22.58 7.31 -9.39
C GLY A 217 -22.02 8.66 -8.95
N ALA A 218 -21.68 8.87 -7.67
CA ALA A 218 -21.12 10.12 -7.16
C ALA A 218 -19.74 10.51 -7.74
N GLY A 219 -19.14 9.70 -8.62
CA GLY A 219 -17.86 10.02 -9.28
C GLY A 219 -16.62 9.50 -8.55
N LYS A 220 -16.76 8.68 -7.50
CA LYS A 220 -15.64 8.17 -6.66
C LYS A 220 -14.52 7.55 -7.49
N THR A 221 -14.84 6.56 -8.29
CA THR A 221 -13.88 5.82 -9.11
C THR A 221 -13.23 6.70 -10.19
N GLN A 222 -14.00 7.58 -10.86
CA GLN A 222 -13.44 8.51 -11.85
C GLN A 222 -12.47 9.49 -11.22
N TRP A 223 -12.77 9.99 -10.02
CA TRP A 223 -11.87 10.88 -9.30
C TRP A 223 -10.56 10.18 -8.93
N LEU A 224 -10.63 8.95 -8.41
CA LEU A 224 -9.44 8.16 -8.07
C LEU A 224 -8.52 7.94 -9.28
N THR A 225 -9.08 7.64 -10.45
CA THR A 225 -8.28 7.43 -11.67
C THR A 225 -7.52 8.68 -12.14
N LYS A 226 -7.94 9.86 -11.73
CA LYS A 226 -7.24 11.12 -12.04
C LYS A 226 -6.08 11.45 -11.14
N LEU A 227 -5.96 10.79 -10.00
CA LEU A 227 -4.90 11.09 -9.03
C LEU A 227 -3.48 10.81 -9.56
N ALA A 228 -3.33 9.90 -10.52
CA ALA A 228 -2.01 9.51 -11.03
C ALA A 228 -2.08 9.13 -12.52
N PRO A 229 -0.93 8.97 -13.20
CA PRO A 229 -0.88 8.55 -14.59
C PRO A 229 -1.58 7.23 -14.84
N LEU A 230 -1.97 7.01 -16.09
CA LEU A 230 -2.58 5.75 -16.54
C LEU A 230 -1.72 4.54 -16.13
N GLY A 231 -2.37 3.52 -15.58
CA GLY A 231 -1.71 2.29 -15.10
C GLY A 231 -1.14 2.38 -13.68
N CYS A 232 -1.14 3.57 -13.04
CA CYS A 232 -0.68 3.73 -11.67
C CYS A 232 -1.82 3.63 -10.64
N VAL A 233 -3.06 3.71 -11.10
CA VAL A 233 -4.27 3.53 -10.28
C VAL A 233 -5.06 2.35 -10.84
N LYS A 234 -5.54 1.48 -9.98
CA LYS A 234 -6.46 0.41 -10.34
C LYS A 234 -7.68 0.45 -9.44
N THR A 235 -8.84 0.33 -10.05
CA THR A 235 -10.13 0.50 -9.38
C THR A 235 -10.96 -0.78 -9.46
N GLY A 236 -11.89 -0.95 -8.52
CA GLY A 236 -12.81 -2.08 -8.51
C GLY A 236 -12.15 -3.43 -8.21
N LEU A 237 -11.01 -3.44 -7.51
CA LEU A 237 -10.29 -4.67 -7.20
C LEU A 237 -11.04 -5.51 -6.16
N GLN A 238 -11.29 -6.77 -6.51
CA GLN A 238 -11.79 -7.78 -5.59
C GLN A 238 -10.60 -8.50 -4.95
N LEU A 239 -10.18 -8.04 -3.79
CA LEU A 239 -9.00 -8.57 -3.12
C LEU A 239 -9.29 -9.91 -2.46
N ASN A 240 -8.61 -10.96 -2.91
CA ASN A 240 -8.54 -12.24 -2.22
C ASN A 240 -7.12 -12.49 -1.73
N PRO A 241 -6.81 -12.25 -0.44
CA PRO A 241 -5.47 -12.42 0.13
C PRO A 241 -4.91 -13.85 0.09
N ALA A 242 -5.76 -14.85 -0.13
CA ALA A 242 -5.34 -16.24 -0.30
C ALA A 242 -4.91 -16.56 -1.75
N ASN A 243 -5.27 -15.73 -2.72
CA ASN A 243 -4.91 -15.88 -4.13
C ASN A 243 -3.72 -15.00 -4.46
N LYS A 244 -2.59 -15.60 -4.85
CA LYS A 244 -1.35 -14.90 -5.19
C LYS A 244 -1.50 -13.94 -6.37
N ASP A 245 -2.32 -14.27 -7.36
CA ASP A 245 -2.57 -13.41 -8.52
C ASP A 245 -3.36 -12.17 -8.13
N SER A 246 -4.37 -12.32 -7.28
CA SER A 246 -5.12 -11.20 -6.73
C SER A 246 -4.24 -10.27 -5.88
N VAL A 247 -3.33 -10.83 -5.08
CA VAL A 247 -2.35 -10.07 -4.31
C VAL A 247 -1.40 -9.31 -5.24
N LEU A 248 -0.85 -10.00 -6.25
CA LEU A 248 0.04 -9.37 -7.23
C LEU A 248 -0.66 -8.25 -7.99
N GLU A 249 -1.90 -8.47 -8.40
CA GLU A 249 -2.73 -7.47 -9.07
C GLU A 249 -2.91 -6.22 -8.21
N ALA A 250 -3.26 -6.38 -6.93
CA ALA A 250 -3.49 -5.28 -6.00
C ALA A 250 -2.19 -4.53 -5.64
N THR A 251 -1.04 -5.22 -5.62
CA THR A 251 0.24 -4.64 -5.22
C THR A 251 1.12 -4.18 -6.38
N SER A 252 0.66 -4.37 -7.63
CA SER A 252 1.37 -3.92 -8.84
C SER A 252 1.00 -2.50 -9.29
N VAL A 253 0.26 -1.76 -8.48
CA VAL A 253 -0.15 -0.38 -8.74
C VAL A 253 0.16 0.50 -7.53
N TRP A 254 0.23 1.80 -7.76
CA TRP A 254 0.48 2.73 -6.67
C TRP A 254 -0.75 2.96 -5.79
N ILE A 255 -1.92 3.15 -6.41
CA ILE A 255 -3.20 3.30 -5.70
C ILE A 255 -4.12 2.16 -6.13
N ALA A 256 -4.56 1.37 -5.16
CA ALA A 256 -5.45 0.24 -5.35
C ALA A 256 -6.79 0.51 -4.66
N GLU A 257 -7.86 0.69 -5.44
CA GLU A 257 -9.21 0.78 -4.90
C GLU A 257 -9.79 -0.62 -4.74
N LEU A 258 -10.08 -0.97 -3.52
CA LEU A 258 -10.81 -2.19 -3.17
C LEU A 258 -12.29 -1.96 -3.45
N GLY A 259 -12.79 -2.61 -4.49
CA GLY A 259 -14.20 -2.60 -4.85
C GLY A 259 -15.02 -3.45 -3.89
N GLU A 260 -16.30 -3.13 -3.77
CA GLU A 260 -17.25 -3.86 -2.92
C GLU A 260 -16.73 -4.08 -1.49
N PHE A 261 -16.16 -3.03 -0.90
CA PHE A 261 -15.68 -3.07 0.47
C PHE A 261 -16.80 -3.49 1.44
N ASP A 262 -18.05 -3.23 1.05
CA ASP A 262 -19.28 -3.66 1.72
C ASP A 262 -19.42 -5.20 1.77
N GLY A 263 -18.85 -5.93 0.82
CA GLY A 263 -18.90 -7.39 0.74
C GLY A 263 -18.00 -8.09 1.76
N THR A 264 -17.13 -7.35 2.47
CA THR A 264 -16.24 -7.89 3.51
C THR A 264 -16.98 -8.03 4.85
N THR A 265 -18.20 -8.56 4.81
CA THR A 265 -19.15 -8.57 5.92
C THR A 265 -18.89 -9.62 6.99
N SER A 266 -17.96 -10.58 6.79
CA SER A 266 -17.63 -11.55 7.83
C SER A 266 -16.44 -11.10 8.69
N LYS A 267 -16.49 -11.37 9.99
CA LYS A 267 -15.36 -11.12 10.92
C LYS A 267 -14.07 -11.79 10.46
N SER A 268 -14.16 -12.97 9.84
CA SER A 268 -13.01 -13.69 9.30
C SER A 268 -12.39 -12.98 8.09
N ALA A 269 -13.19 -12.49 7.16
CA ALA A 269 -12.72 -11.73 6.00
C ALA A 269 -12.05 -10.41 6.42
N THR A 270 -12.62 -9.72 7.40
CA THR A 270 -12.03 -8.51 7.99
C THR A 270 -10.68 -8.80 8.65
N ALA A 271 -10.54 -9.90 9.40
CA ALA A 271 -9.26 -10.30 10.00
C ALA A 271 -8.20 -10.61 8.95
N ILE A 272 -8.55 -11.30 7.86
CA ILE A 272 -7.66 -11.61 6.75
C ILE A 272 -7.23 -10.31 6.04
N LEU A 273 -8.15 -9.38 5.79
CA LEU A 273 -7.83 -8.08 5.20
C LEU A 273 -6.89 -7.27 6.10
N LYS A 274 -7.11 -7.22 7.40
CA LYS A 274 -6.22 -6.56 8.36
C LYS A 274 -4.80 -7.15 8.32
N ALA A 275 -4.69 -8.47 8.32
CA ALA A 275 -3.41 -9.16 8.21
C ALA A 275 -2.73 -8.85 6.86
N PHE A 276 -3.49 -8.77 5.77
CA PHE A 276 -2.98 -8.37 4.47
C PHE A 276 -2.45 -6.93 4.50
N LEU A 277 -3.20 -5.96 5.00
CA LEU A 277 -2.82 -4.55 5.04
C LEU A 277 -1.55 -4.29 5.87
N SER A 278 -1.31 -5.09 6.91
CA SER A 278 -0.14 -4.96 7.79
C SER A 278 1.16 -5.55 7.21
N LYS A 279 1.13 -6.15 6.01
CA LYS A 279 2.33 -6.68 5.37
C LYS A 279 3.16 -5.58 4.72
N ARG A 280 4.46 -5.68 4.88
CA ARG A 280 5.46 -4.80 4.25
C ARG A 280 5.97 -5.37 2.93
N VAL A 281 6.06 -6.69 2.85
CA VAL A 281 6.63 -7.44 1.73
C VAL A 281 5.71 -8.62 1.43
N ASP A 282 5.50 -8.93 0.16
CA ASP A 282 4.83 -10.13 -0.28
C ASP A 282 5.84 -11.12 -0.82
N ASN A 283 5.65 -12.42 -0.48
CA ASN A 283 6.43 -13.51 -1.06
C ASN A 283 5.62 -14.13 -2.19
N ILE A 284 5.94 -13.78 -3.44
CA ILE A 284 5.14 -14.15 -4.60
C ILE A 284 6.03 -14.82 -5.64
N ARG A 285 5.56 -15.96 -6.14
CA ARG A 285 6.11 -16.56 -7.34
C ARG A 285 5.39 -15.97 -8.54
N LYS A 286 6.13 -15.21 -9.37
CA LYS A 286 5.58 -14.67 -10.62
C LYS A 286 5.14 -15.79 -11.56
N PRO A 287 4.16 -15.56 -12.44
CA PRO A 287 3.82 -16.50 -13.48
C PRO A 287 5.08 -16.93 -14.26
N TYR A 288 5.25 -18.24 -14.43
CA TYR A 288 6.45 -18.86 -15.05
C TYR A 288 7.78 -18.63 -14.30
N GLY A 289 7.77 -18.02 -13.12
CA GLY A 289 8.96 -17.87 -12.28
C GLY A 289 9.41 -19.21 -11.68
N ILE A 290 10.72 -19.41 -11.58
CA ILE A 290 11.32 -20.64 -11.00
C ILE A 290 11.29 -20.56 -9.47
N ALA A 291 11.47 -19.37 -8.89
CA ALA A 291 11.55 -19.13 -7.45
C ALA A 291 10.53 -18.11 -6.99
N GLU A 292 10.24 -18.10 -5.68
CA GLU A 292 9.51 -17.02 -5.03
C GLU A 292 10.42 -15.80 -4.90
N GLU A 293 9.85 -14.62 -5.13
CA GLU A 293 10.52 -13.33 -5.00
C GLU A 293 9.88 -12.54 -3.85
N LEU A 294 10.71 -11.88 -3.06
CA LEU A 294 10.25 -10.91 -2.06
C LEU A 294 9.96 -9.59 -2.76
N ILE A 295 8.70 -9.19 -2.76
CA ILE A 295 8.21 -7.98 -3.42
C ILE A 295 7.90 -6.94 -2.37
N PRO A 296 8.71 -5.88 -2.24
CA PRO A 296 8.45 -4.77 -1.33
C PRO A 296 7.21 -4.00 -1.76
N ARG A 297 6.24 -3.84 -0.85
CA ARG A 297 5.02 -3.08 -1.15
C ARG A 297 5.29 -1.60 -1.28
N LYS A 298 4.61 -1.00 -2.27
CA LYS A 298 4.63 0.45 -2.53
C LYS A 298 3.22 0.99 -2.80
N THR A 299 2.21 0.21 -2.49
CA THR A 299 0.81 0.47 -2.81
C THR A 299 0.09 1.13 -1.65
N LEU A 300 -0.71 2.15 -1.97
CA LEU A 300 -1.74 2.70 -1.11
C LEU A 300 -3.07 2.00 -1.38
N PHE A 301 -3.82 1.75 -0.33
CA PHE A 301 -5.16 1.21 -0.45
C PHE A 301 -6.21 2.28 -0.18
N CYS A 302 -7.26 2.24 -0.97
CA CYS A 302 -8.50 2.96 -0.73
C CYS A 302 -9.69 2.03 -1.01
N GLY A 303 -10.88 2.44 -0.66
CA GLY A 303 -12.09 1.67 -0.91
C GLY A 303 -13.29 2.58 -1.14
N SER A 304 -14.30 2.05 -1.83
CA SER A 304 -15.58 2.73 -2.02
C SER A 304 -16.68 1.93 -1.38
N VAL A 305 -17.57 2.61 -0.66
CA VAL A 305 -18.76 2.03 -0.04
C VAL A 305 -19.99 2.86 -0.36
N ASN A 306 -21.14 2.21 -0.49
CA ASN A 306 -22.42 2.84 -0.74
C ASN A 306 -23.39 2.70 0.45
N THR A 307 -23.05 1.78 1.39
CA THR A 307 -23.88 1.47 2.55
C THR A 307 -23.56 2.38 3.74
N GLU A 308 -24.57 2.63 4.57
CA GLU A 308 -24.41 3.44 5.78
C GLU A 308 -23.52 2.75 6.82
N SER A 309 -23.64 1.44 6.96
CA SER A 309 -22.96 0.65 7.96
C SER A 309 -22.19 -0.49 7.29
N PHE A 310 -20.86 -0.50 7.46
CA PHE A 310 -19.97 -1.47 6.83
C PHE A 310 -18.81 -1.92 7.73
N LEU A 311 -18.63 -1.31 8.90
CA LEU A 311 -17.57 -1.69 9.85
C LEU A 311 -18.08 -2.76 10.81
N VAL A 312 -17.76 -4.02 10.53
CA VAL A 312 -18.29 -5.20 11.25
C VAL A 312 -17.51 -5.54 12.53
N ASP A 313 -16.27 -5.07 12.65
CA ASP A 313 -15.39 -5.45 13.76
C ASP A 313 -15.17 -4.27 14.71
N ASP A 314 -15.31 -4.56 16.01
CA ASP A 314 -15.11 -3.55 17.08
C ASP A 314 -13.64 -3.18 17.25
N THR A 315 -12.72 -4.06 16.80
CA THR A 315 -11.28 -3.89 16.95
C THR A 315 -10.62 -3.61 15.60
N GLY A 316 -9.89 -2.50 15.47
CA GLY A 316 -9.10 -2.20 14.28
C GLY A 316 -9.78 -1.32 13.24
N ASN A 317 -10.93 -0.74 13.55
CA ASN A 317 -11.59 0.30 12.76
C ASN A 317 -10.71 1.56 12.59
N ARG A 318 -9.69 1.73 13.43
CA ARG A 318 -8.66 2.77 13.30
C ARG A 318 -7.94 2.77 11.94
N ARG A 319 -8.01 1.65 11.19
CA ARG A 319 -7.41 1.55 9.85
C ARG A 319 -8.25 2.22 8.77
N TYR A 320 -9.53 2.43 9.01
CA TYR A 320 -10.47 2.94 8.01
C TYR A 320 -10.73 4.41 8.25
N TRP A 321 -10.25 5.25 7.32
CA TRP A 321 -10.42 6.68 7.34
C TRP A 321 -11.53 7.05 6.37
N VAL A 322 -12.70 7.35 6.91
CA VAL A 322 -13.93 7.49 6.12
C VAL A 322 -14.15 8.94 5.72
N LEU A 323 -14.19 9.16 4.41
CA LEU A 323 -14.66 10.40 3.81
C LEU A 323 -16.09 10.18 3.31
N GLU A 324 -17.05 10.85 3.95
CA GLU A 324 -18.41 10.92 3.44
C GLU A 324 -18.45 11.95 2.32
N VAL A 325 -18.75 11.51 1.11
CA VAL A 325 -18.66 12.36 -0.08
C VAL A 325 -20.03 12.50 -0.74
N GLY A 326 -20.34 13.73 -1.16
CA GLY A 326 -21.48 14.01 -2.02
C GLY A 326 -21.14 13.78 -3.49
N GLU A 327 -21.70 14.58 -4.38
CA GLU A 327 -21.33 14.58 -5.79
C GLU A 327 -19.92 15.14 -5.95
N ILE A 328 -19.04 14.32 -6.49
CA ILE A 328 -17.62 14.62 -6.63
C ILE A 328 -17.36 15.32 -7.98
N ASN A 329 -16.64 16.43 -7.96
CA ASN A 329 -16.14 17.05 -9.18
C ASN A 329 -14.94 16.24 -9.73
N HIS A 330 -15.22 15.13 -10.39
CA HIS A 330 -14.21 14.30 -11.03
C HIS A 330 -13.69 14.88 -12.36
N THR A 331 -14.26 16.00 -12.85
CA THR A 331 -13.81 16.67 -14.07
C THR A 331 -12.84 17.81 -13.82
N HIS A 332 -12.39 18.00 -12.56
CA HIS A 332 -11.43 19.03 -12.19
C HIS A 332 -10.17 19.04 -13.07
N LYS A 333 -9.52 20.23 -13.17
CA LYS A 333 -8.32 20.44 -13.98
C LYS A 333 -7.08 20.70 -13.12
N ILE A 334 -7.07 20.25 -11.87
CA ILE A 334 -5.95 20.41 -10.96
C ILE A 334 -4.74 19.67 -11.54
N ASP A 335 -3.59 20.32 -11.55
CA ASP A 335 -2.32 19.68 -11.93
C ASP A 335 -1.90 18.68 -10.84
N MET A 336 -2.22 17.41 -11.07
CA MET A 336 -1.96 16.35 -10.11
C MET A 336 -0.48 16.07 -9.91
N GLN A 337 0.36 16.32 -10.93
CA GLN A 337 1.81 16.20 -10.74
C GLN A 337 2.29 17.21 -9.70
N GLN A 338 1.79 18.45 -9.76
CA GLN A 338 2.16 19.51 -8.83
C GLN A 338 1.57 19.26 -7.42
N TYR A 339 0.34 18.70 -7.30
CA TYR A 339 -0.20 18.28 -6.03
C TYR A 339 0.69 17.22 -5.35
N TRP A 340 1.11 16.23 -6.11
CA TRP A 340 1.99 15.18 -5.57
C TRP A 340 3.42 15.66 -5.36
N ALA A 341 3.92 16.64 -6.11
CA ALA A 341 5.20 17.28 -5.84
C ALA A 341 5.17 18.04 -4.50
N GLN A 342 4.06 18.73 -4.19
CA GLN A 342 3.81 19.34 -2.88
C GLN A 342 3.84 18.30 -1.75
N ALA A 343 3.10 17.19 -1.90
CA ALA A 343 3.06 16.12 -0.92
C ALA A 343 4.43 15.44 -0.78
N MET A 344 5.18 15.27 -1.87
CA MET A 344 6.52 14.67 -1.87
C MET A 344 7.51 15.52 -1.09
N GLU A 345 7.54 16.83 -1.29
CA GLU A 345 8.42 17.73 -0.56
C GLU A 345 8.14 17.63 0.95
N THR A 346 6.87 17.61 1.35
CA THR A 346 6.49 17.42 2.75
C THR A 346 6.87 16.01 3.26
N ALA A 347 6.71 14.97 2.45
CA ALA A 347 7.03 13.60 2.82
C ALA A 347 8.54 13.35 3.04
N LEU A 348 9.40 14.16 2.42
CA LEU A 348 10.85 14.13 2.60
C LEU A 348 11.29 14.75 3.93
N LEU A 349 10.44 15.55 4.58
CA LEU A 349 10.71 16.07 5.90
C LEU A 349 10.68 14.95 6.94
N ASP A 350 11.18 15.27 8.14
CA ASP A 350 11.18 14.36 9.28
C ASP A 350 9.77 13.76 9.51
N LYS A 351 9.71 12.44 9.61
CA LYS A 351 8.46 11.70 9.77
C LYS A 351 7.75 12.04 11.08
N GLU A 352 8.48 12.40 12.12
CA GLU A 352 7.91 12.78 13.42
C GLU A 352 7.28 14.18 13.38
N LYS A 353 7.85 15.06 12.56
CA LYS A 353 7.30 16.42 12.36
C LYS A 353 6.13 16.45 11.40
N GLN A 354 6.09 15.52 10.44
CA GLN A 354 5.02 15.39 9.44
C GLN A 354 4.58 13.92 9.34
N PRO A 355 3.85 13.38 10.33
CA PRO A 355 3.46 11.98 10.35
C PRO A 355 2.43 11.66 9.25
N HIS A 356 2.55 10.48 8.65
CA HIS A 356 1.54 9.92 7.73
C HIS A 356 0.56 8.98 8.45
N TRP A 357 0.64 8.92 9.77
CA TRP A 357 -0.28 8.22 10.66
C TRP A 357 -1.04 9.23 11.52
N LEU A 358 -2.17 8.83 12.08
CA LEU A 358 -2.91 9.67 13.00
C LEU A 358 -2.18 9.81 14.34
N GLU A 359 -2.14 11.00 14.87
CA GLU A 359 -1.65 11.28 16.20
C GLU A 359 -2.71 10.93 17.26
N LYS A 360 -2.31 10.92 18.53
CA LYS A 360 -3.15 10.42 19.62
C LYS A 360 -4.54 11.06 19.69
N ASP A 361 -4.63 12.36 19.48
CA ASP A 361 -5.91 13.08 19.54
C ASP A 361 -6.74 12.88 18.27
N GLU A 362 -6.08 12.82 17.09
CA GLU A 362 -6.72 12.47 15.83
C GLU A 362 -7.27 11.03 15.85
N MET A 363 -6.54 10.08 16.48
CA MET A 363 -7.02 8.71 16.67
C MET A 363 -8.25 8.64 17.56
N LYS A 364 -8.34 9.48 18.61
CA LYS A 364 -9.55 9.56 19.44
C LYS A 364 -10.73 10.07 18.63
N MET A 365 -10.54 11.15 17.87
CA MET A 365 -11.58 11.70 17.00
C MET A 365 -12.03 10.69 15.94
N GLN A 366 -11.07 9.99 15.30
CA GLN A 366 -11.37 8.93 14.34
C GLN A 366 -12.16 7.79 14.99
N GLY A 367 -11.84 7.41 16.23
CA GLY A 367 -12.58 6.39 16.98
C GLY A 367 -14.03 6.78 17.22
N LEU A 368 -14.32 8.06 17.48
CA LEU A 368 -15.69 8.57 17.62
C LEU A 368 -16.43 8.58 16.28
N GLU A 369 -15.80 9.10 15.24
CA GLU A 369 -16.37 9.15 13.88
C GLU A 369 -16.68 7.74 13.34
N SER A 370 -15.79 6.77 13.55
CA SER A 370 -15.95 5.41 13.03
C SER A 370 -17.14 4.66 13.64
N LYS A 371 -17.64 5.10 14.80
CA LYS A 371 -18.84 4.51 15.42
C LYS A 371 -20.08 4.67 14.53
N LYS A 372 -20.18 5.75 13.76
CA LYS A 372 -21.31 6.02 12.85
C LYS A 372 -21.44 4.97 11.75
N PHE A 373 -20.32 4.35 11.36
CA PHE A 373 -20.26 3.40 10.24
C PHE A 373 -20.28 1.94 10.67
N ARG A 374 -20.51 1.68 11.96
CA ARG A 374 -20.54 0.31 12.48
C ARG A 374 -21.80 -0.42 12.05
N ASP A 375 -21.61 -1.61 11.54
CA ASP A 375 -22.69 -2.56 11.32
C ASP A 375 -23.05 -3.21 12.66
N LEU A 376 -23.96 -2.56 13.38
CA LEU A 376 -24.41 -3.05 14.66
C LEU A 376 -25.46 -4.15 14.47
N HIS A 377 -25.40 -5.13 15.35
CA HIS A 377 -26.44 -6.17 15.42
C HIS A 377 -27.83 -5.52 15.48
N PRO A 378 -28.85 -6.05 14.80
CA PRO A 378 -30.19 -5.43 14.75
C PRO A 378 -30.78 -5.10 16.13
N LEU A 379 -30.53 -5.96 17.14
CA LEU A 379 -30.94 -5.71 18.52
C LEU A 379 -30.26 -4.46 19.12
N CYS A 380 -28.98 -4.23 18.82
CA CYS A 380 -28.25 -3.05 19.28
C CYS A 380 -28.80 -1.79 18.62
N GLN A 381 -29.15 -1.87 17.34
CA GLN A 381 -29.82 -0.75 16.64
C GLN A 381 -31.19 -0.42 17.25
N LYS A 382 -31.95 -1.45 17.63
CA LYS A 382 -33.24 -1.24 18.35
C LYS A 382 -33.03 -0.57 19.72
N ILE A 383 -32.00 -1.00 20.47
CA ILE A 383 -31.66 -0.39 21.77
C ILE A 383 -31.33 1.10 21.60
N LEU A 384 -30.53 1.48 20.61
CA LEU A 384 -30.23 2.89 20.35
C LEU A 384 -31.47 3.72 20.05
N LYS A 385 -32.47 3.16 19.36
CA LYS A 385 -33.74 3.84 19.07
C LYS A 385 -34.59 4.10 20.32
N VAL A 386 -34.48 3.27 21.33
CA VAL A 386 -35.21 3.37 22.60
C VAL A 386 -34.33 3.85 23.77
N GLU A 387 -33.11 4.32 23.50
CA GLU A 387 -32.17 4.76 24.53
C GLU A 387 -32.76 5.80 25.48
N TYR A 388 -33.57 6.71 24.95
CA TYR A 388 -34.28 7.72 25.75
C TYR A 388 -35.30 7.13 26.74
N GLN A 389 -35.70 5.87 26.59
CA GLN A 389 -36.61 5.17 27.50
C GLN A 389 -35.85 4.41 28.60
N LEU A 390 -34.52 4.33 28.52
CA LEU A 390 -33.68 3.67 29.48
C LEU A 390 -33.46 4.54 30.73
N THR A 391 -34.50 4.77 31.49
CA THR A 391 -34.53 5.71 32.63
C THR A 391 -34.38 5.04 34.00
N ALA A 392 -34.47 3.72 34.08
CA ALA A 392 -34.30 3.01 35.34
C ALA A 392 -32.82 2.82 35.72
N GLU A 393 -32.53 2.67 37.02
CA GLU A 393 -31.18 2.44 37.53
C GLU A 393 -30.56 1.14 36.99
N SER A 394 -31.39 0.10 36.78
CA SER A 394 -30.92 -1.16 36.24
C SER A 394 -32.01 -1.88 35.46
N TYR A 395 -31.55 -2.69 34.50
CA TYR A 395 -32.40 -3.52 33.65
C TYR A 395 -31.88 -4.96 33.64
N ASP A 396 -32.80 -5.92 33.76
CA ASP A 396 -32.47 -7.29 33.37
C ASP A 396 -32.64 -7.49 31.84
N PRO A 397 -32.12 -8.59 31.27
CA PRO A 397 -32.22 -8.80 29.84
C PRO A 397 -33.66 -8.89 29.30
N SER A 398 -34.60 -9.36 30.09
CA SER A 398 -36.02 -9.46 29.70
C SER A 398 -36.66 -8.07 29.60
N ALA A 399 -36.38 -7.21 30.57
CA ALA A 399 -36.89 -5.81 30.53
C ALA A 399 -36.33 -5.04 29.31
N ILE A 400 -35.07 -5.30 28.89
CA ILE A 400 -34.54 -4.74 27.66
C ILE A 400 -35.24 -5.34 26.43
N ALA A 401 -35.50 -6.65 26.45
CA ALA A 401 -36.22 -7.32 25.36
C ALA A 401 -37.59 -6.71 25.15
N ASP A 402 -38.34 -6.46 26.24
CA ASP A 402 -39.67 -5.84 26.19
C ASP A 402 -39.61 -4.42 25.60
N LEU A 403 -38.57 -3.64 25.96
CA LEU A 403 -38.41 -2.27 25.44
C LEU A 403 -38.11 -2.24 23.92
N ILE A 404 -37.48 -3.27 23.39
CA ILE A 404 -37.17 -3.37 21.96
C ILE A 404 -38.15 -4.25 21.16
N ASP A 405 -39.31 -4.53 21.73
CA ASP A 405 -40.36 -5.38 21.13
C ASP A 405 -39.88 -6.82 20.74
N GLU A 406 -39.05 -7.42 21.58
CA GLU A 406 -38.62 -8.81 21.41
C GLU A 406 -39.28 -9.69 22.45
N LYS A 407 -39.96 -10.76 22.01
CA LYS A 407 -40.69 -11.67 22.90
C LYS A 407 -39.79 -12.45 23.89
N SER A 408 -38.58 -12.76 23.45
CA SER A 408 -37.54 -13.42 24.26
C SER A 408 -36.19 -13.33 23.58
N LEU A 409 -35.12 -13.20 24.35
CA LEU A 409 -33.75 -13.19 23.85
C LEU A 409 -33.17 -14.63 23.93
N LYS A 410 -32.57 -15.05 22.83
CA LYS A 410 -31.74 -16.26 22.84
C LYS A 410 -30.45 -15.99 23.65
N PRO A 411 -29.80 -17.04 24.20
CA PRO A 411 -28.61 -16.85 25.02
C PRO A 411 -27.48 -16.05 24.33
N HIS A 412 -27.29 -16.21 23.00
CA HIS A 412 -26.31 -15.48 22.25
C HIS A 412 -26.70 -14.01 22.03
N GLU A 413 -28.00 -13.72 21.85
CA GLU A 413 -28.55 -12.37 21.71
C GLU A 413 -28.43 -11.58 23.02
N SER A 414 -28.72 -12.20 24.14
CA SER A 414 -28.49 -11.63 25.46
C SER A 414 -27.01 -11.29 25.69
N LYS A 415 -26.09 -12.13 25.21
CA LYS A 415 -24.65 -11.84 25.26
C LYS A 415 -24.28 -10.63 24.40
N VAL A 416 -24.84 -10.50 23.19
CA VAL A 416 -24.62 -9.34 22.30
C VAL A 416 -25.11 -8.06 22.96
N ILE A 417 -26.32 -8.05 23.49
CA ILE A 417 -26.88 -6.88 24.19
C ILE A 417 -26.00 -6.51 25.39
N LYS A 418 -25.64 -7.48 26.21
CA LYS A 418 -24.76 -7.29 27.37
C LYS A 418 -23.44 -6.61 26.95
N GLN A 419 -22.79 -7.17 25.95
CA GLN A 419 -21.52 -6.64 25.46
C GLN A 419 -21.68 -5.20 24.92
N PHE A 420 -22.74 -4.94 24.15
CA PHE A 420 -23.03 -3.62 23.60
C PHE A 420 -23.29 -2.58 24.69
N MET A 421 -24.16 -2.89 25.66
CA MET A 421 -24.48 -1.98 26.76
C MET A 421 -23.25 -1.62 27.60
N VAL A 422 -22.36 -2.59 27.82
CA VAL A 422 -21.14 -2.38 28.61
C VAL A 422 -20.09 -1.62 27.81
N SER A 423 -19.76 -2.08 26.59
CA SER A 423 -18.65 -1.52 25.83
C SER A 423 -18.96 -0.17 25.16
N GLU A 424 -20.21 0.04 24.75
CA GLU A 424 -20.61 1.23 23.98
C GLU A 424 -21.37 2.24 24.81
N MET A 425 -22.27 1.79 25.68
CA MET A 425 -23.08 2.67 26.50
C MET A 425 -22.49 2.92 27.90
N GLY A 426 -21.37 2.24 28.24
CA GLY A 426 -20.67 2.43 29.51
C GLY A 426 -21.40 1.87 30.73
N TRP A 427 -22.34 0.94 30.51
CA TRP A 427 -23.09 0.33 31.60
C TRP A 427 -22.25 -0.70 32.37
N SER A 428 -22.47 -0.83 33.67
CA SER A 428 -21.83 -1.83 34.50
C SER A 428 -22.71 -3.05 34.67
N ILE A 429 -22.14 -4.17 35.13
CA ILE A 429 -22.86 -5.43 35.36
C ILE A 429 -22.85 -5.72 36.84
N ARG A 430 -24.03 -6.04 37.39
CA ARG A 430 -24.17 -6.64 38.72
C ARG A 430 -24.74 -8.04 38.61
N ASN A 431 -24.12 -8.98 39.29
CA ASN A 431 -24.61 -10.34 39.38
C ASN A 431 -25.53 -10.49 40.60
N ARG A 432 -26.65 -11.16 40.43
CA ARG A 432 -27.57 -11.50 41.50
C ARG A 432 -27.85 -13.02 41.48
N GLY A 433 -27.37 -13.74 42.49
CA GLY A 433 -27.70 -15.16 42.67
C GLY A 433 -27.14 -16.11 41.60
N GLY A 434 -25.96 -15.89 41.05
CA GLY A 434 -25.20 -16.89 40.28
C GLY A 434 -25.60 -17.14 38.82
N ARG A 435 -26.80 -16.77 38.37
CA ARG A 435 -27.26 -16.94 36.97
C ARG A 435 -27.97 -15.72 36.36
N GLN A 436 -28.34 -14.74 37.17
CA GLN A 436 -28.99 -13.52 36.70
C GLN A 436 -28.03 -12.34 36.83
N TYR A 437 -27.97 -11.48 35.81
CA TYR A 437 -27.22 -10.24 35.84
C TYR A 437 -28.15 -9.04 35.55
N PHE A 438 -27.78 -7.91 36.08
CA PHE A 438 -28.43 -6.63 35.79
C PHE A 438 -27.43 -5.72 35.10
N LEU A 439 -27.89 -4.98 34.11
CA LEU A 439 -27.17 -3.89 33.49
C LEU A 439 -27.51 -2.61 34.24
N VAL A 440 -26.52 -1.95 34.79
CA VAL A 440 -26.68 -0.76 35.63
C VAL A 440 -26.36 0.48 34.81
N ASN A 441 -27.32 1.39 34.72
CA ASN A 441 -27.24 2.62 33.95
C ASN A 441 -26.31 3.64 34.63
N PRO A 442 -25.20 4.05 34.06
CA PRO A 442 -24.28 5.00 34.66
C PRO A 442 -24.87 6.42 34.75
N ASN A 443 -25.85 6.73 33.93
CA ASN A 443 -26.47 8.06 33.90
C ASN A 443 -27.53 8.26 35.01
N VAL A 444 -28.03 7.17 35.56
CA VAL A 444 -29.10 7.18 36.59
C VAL A 444 -28.60 6.69 37.93
N TYR A 445 -27.66 5.73 37.92
CA TYR A 445 -27.11 5.13 39.14
C TYR A 445 -25.96 5.95 39.71
N ALA A 446 -26.16 6.58 40.86
CA ALA A 446 -25.07 7.09 41.69
C ALA A 446 -24.73 6.04 42.76
N PRO A 447 -23.49 5.43 42.78
CA PRO A 447 -23.15 4.44 43.79
C PRO A 447 -23.24 5.09 45.19
N LYS A 448 -23.91 4.41 46.10
CA LYS A 448 -23.87 4.80 47.51
C LYS A 448 -22.45 4.58 48.03
N GLN A 449 -21.86 5.59 48.67
CA GLN A 449 -20.52 5.49 49.26
C GLN A 449 -20.45 4.24 50.17
N GLY A 450 -19.63 3.24 49.79
CA GLY A 450 -19.40 2.01 50.52
C GLY A 450 -19.63 0.69 49.80
N GLU A 451 -20.11 0.70 48.54
CA GLU A 451 -20.16 -0.50 47.71
C GLU A 451 -18.87 -0.57 46.84
N GLU A 452 -17.91 -1.37 47.25
CA GLU A 452 -16.74 -1.68 46.42
C GLU A 452 -17.19 -2.54 45.22
N ASP A 453 -16.91 -2.06 44.00
CA ASP A 453 -17.06 -2.87 42.78
C ASP A 453 -16.11 -4.06 42.85
N GLU A 454 -16.64 -5.27 42.98
CA GLU A 454 -15.87 -6.47 42.73
C GLU A 454 -15.43 -6.45 41.25
N ALA A 455 -14.15 -6.21 41.03
CA ALA A 455 -13.56 -6.27 39.71
C ALA A 455 -13.77 -7.65 39.08
N PRO A 456 -14.26 -7.77 37.86
CA PRO A 456 -14.39 -9.06 37.19
C PRO A 456 -13.00 -9.58 36.80
N PHE A 457 -12.68 -10.80 37.22
CA PHE A 457 -11.61 -11.62 36.69
C PHE A 457 -11.94 -12.12 35.27
#